data_4b29547d275b59beca6139667605e4d1
#
_entry.id   4b29547d275b59beca6139667605e4d1
#
_cell.length_a   1.000
_cell.length_b   1.000
_cell.length_c   1.000
_cell.angle_alpha   90.00
_cell.angle_beta   90.00
_cell.angle_gamma   90.00
#
_symmetry.space_group_name_H-M   'P 1'
#
loop_
_entity.id
_entity.type
_entity.pdbx_description
1 polymer ?
#
loop_
_entity_poly.entity_id
_entity_poly.type
_entity_poly.pdbx_seq_one_letter_code
_entity_poly.pdbx_strand_id
1 'polypeptide(L)'
;MIMDPLEPEASHPSVFSSGYLIFRHSDRPQFLLMRHGDRWDLPKGHLDDGETKKQAALRELEEETGLTSSSIWTDPEFVFEHRYWVTPRGGATKRALKELTIYLGFLLQDRAIECTEHLGHQWWNWAPPHRIQVQTIDPLLESVDRHLQRSATARSMLKLG
;
A
#
# COMPACT_ATOMS: atom_id res chain seq x y z
N MET A 1 -12.50 -6.12 -32.28
CA MET A 1 -12.03 -6.37 -30.91
C MET A 1 -13.01 -7.31 -30.24
N ILE A 2 -12.59 -8.52 -29.98
CA ILE A 2 -13.44 -9.49 -29.29
C ILE A 2 -13.35 -9.18 -27.82
N MET A 3 -14.42 -8.65 -27.23
CA MET A 3 -14.52 -8.48 -25.78
C MET A 3 -14.51 -9.88 -25.13
N ASP A 4 -13.66 -10.06 -24.13
CA ASP A 4 -13.68 -11.28 -23.33
C ASP A 4 -15.07 -11.40 -22.67
N PRO A 5 -15.85 -12.47 -22.99
CA PRO A 5 -17.19 -12.60 -22.46
C PRO A 5 -17.26 -12.80 -20.94
N LEU A 6 -16.11 -12.85 -20.26
CA LEU A 6 -16.00 -13.03 -18.81
C LEU A 6 -15.74 -11.74 -18.04
N GLU A 7 -15.55 -10.62 -18.74
CA GLU A 7 -15.42 -9.35 -18.06
C GLU A 7 -16.81 -8.70 -17.89
N PRO A 8 -17.29 -8.54 -16.66
CA PRO A 8 -18.55 -7.84 -16.45
C PRO A 8 -18.38 -6.36 -16.82
N GLU A 9 -19.40 -5.77 -17.42
CA GLU A 9 -19.51 -4.33 -17.68
C GLU A 9 -19.54 -3.50 -16.37
N ALA A 10 -18.83 -3.93 -15.35
CA ALA A 10 -18.81 -3.21 -14.08
C ALA A 10 -17.83 -2.04 -14.19
N SER A 11 -18.35 -0.86 -14.43
CA SER A 11 -17.59 0.39 -14.36
C SER A 11 -17.23 0.77 -12.92
N HIS A 12 -17.76 0.06 -11.91
CA HIS A 12 -17.58 0.39 -10.50
C HIS A 12 -16.96 -0.76 -9.73
N PRO A 13 -15.93 -0.49 -8.88
CA PRO A 13 -15.37 -1.51 -8.02
C PRO A 13 -16.38 -2.01 -7.00
N SER A 14 -16.28 -3.30 -6.68
CA SER A 14 -17.09 -3.99 -5.66
C SER A 14 -16.27 -4.52 -4.50
N VAL A 15 -14.95 -4.52 -4.62
CA VAL A 15 -14.00 -4.94 -3.57
C VAL A 15 -13.09 -3.76 -3.26
N PHE A 16 -12.97 -3.41 -1.98
CA PHE A 16 -12.18 -2.27 -1.55
C PHE A 16 -11.16 -2.70 -0.50
N SER A 17 -9.92 -2.31 -0.72
CA SER A 17 -8.83 -2.49 0.25
C SER A 17 -8.07 -1.19 0.42
N SER A 18 -7.57 -0.96 1.62
CA SER A 18 -6.76 0.21 1.94
C SER A 18 -5.56 -0.16 2.78
N GLY A 19 -4.50 0.60 2.66
CA GLY A 19 -3.29 0.39 3.43
C GLY A 19 -2.32 1.55 3.33
N TYR A 20 -1.11 1.28 3.77
CA TYR A 20 -0.03 2.26 3.82
C TYR A 20 1.23 1.75 3.15
N LEU A 21 1.96 2.66 2.52
CA LEU A 21 3.39 2.52 2.30
C LEU A 21 4.09 3.36 3.37
N ILE A 22 4.93 2.71 4.17
CA ILE A 22 5.63 3.36 5.29
C ILE A 22 7.09 3.53 4.94
N PHE A 23 7.58 4.76 5.07
CA PHE A 23 8.99 5.10 4.95
C PHE A 23 9.62 5.36 6.30
N ARG A 24 10.90 5.10 6.39
CA ARG A 24 11.79 5.59 7.46
C ARG A 24 13.08 6.10 6.86
N HIS A 25 13.81 6.89 7.62
CA HIS A 25 15.20 7.19 7.35
C HIS A 25 16.06 6.60 8.48
N SER A 26 16.80 5.54 8.17
CA SER A 26 17.84 4.99 9.02
C SER A 26 19.18 5.56 8.54
N ASP A 27 20.08 4.75 8.01
CA ASP A 27 21.29 5.28 7.31
C ASP A 27 20.91 5.92 5.97
N ARG A 28 19.80 5.48 5.40
CA ARG A 28 19.25 5.91 4.11
C ARG A 28 17.72 5.78 4.12
N PRO A 29 17.03 6.41 3.17
CA PRO A 29 15.59 6.21 3.02
C PRO A 29 15.27 4.76 2.75
N GLN A 30 14.28 4.23 3.46
CA GLN A 30 13.81 2.86 3.32
C GLN A 30 12.30 2.81 3.40
N PHE A 31 11.69 1.84 2.73
CA PHE A 31 10.26 1.58 2.80
C PHE A 31 9.98 0.14 3.27
N LEU A 32 8.81 -0.06 3.87
CA LEU A 32 8.40 -1.31 4.50
C LEU A 32 7.59 -2.16 3.53
N LEU A 33 7.99 -3.42 3.35
CA LEU A 33 7.15 -4.45 2.75
C LEU A 33 6.93 -5.60 3.71
N MET A 34 5.76 -6.22 3.62
CA MET A 34 5.38 -7.38 4.41
C MET A 34 5.55 -8.64 3.57
N ARG A 35 5.98 -9.73 4.21
CA ARG A 35 6.07 -11.03 3.56
C ARG A 35 4.75 -11.77 3.66
N HIS A 36 4.19 -12.14 2.52
CA HIS A 36 2.93 -12.89 2.45
C HIS A 36 3.11 -14.12 1.56
N GLY A 37 3.27 -15.29 2.17
CA GLY A 37 3.60 -16.51 1.43
C GLY A 37 4.93 -16.37 0.70
N ASP A 38 4.90 -16.49 -0.63
CA ASP A 38 6.06 -16.37 -1.51
C ASP A 38 6.19 -14.98 -2.17
N ARG A 39 5.37 -14.02 -1.76
CA ARG A 39 5.34 -12.68 -2.35
C ARG A 39 5.49 -11.58 -1.29
N TRP A 40 5.84 -10.40 -1.76
CA TRP A 40 5.84 -9.17 -0.98
C TRP A 40 4.50 -8.45 -1.11
N ASP A 41 4.08 -7.83 -0.03
CA ASP A 41 2.82 -7.09 0.05
C ASP A 41 2.97 -5.86 0.95
N LEU A 42 1.91 -5.08 1.05
CA LEU A 42 1.81 -3.89 1.90
C LEU A 42 0.97 -4.23 3.14
N PRO A 43 1.13 -3.50 4.25
CA PRO A 43 0.16 -3.55 5.33
C PRO A 43 -1.16 -2.95 4.85
N LYS A 44 -2.13 -3.80 4.56
CA LYS A 44 -3.43 -3.45 3.98
C LYS A 44 -4.47 -4.53 4.20
N GLY A 45 -5.72 -4.17 4.03
CA GLY A 45 -6.81 -5.14 4.04
C GLY A 45 -8.13 -4.52 3.59
N HIS A 46 -9.16 -5.35 3.63
CA HIS A 46 -10.50 -4.95 3.21
C HIS A 46 -11.13 -3.96 4.20
N LEU A 47 -11.98 -3.08 3.67
CA LEU A 47 -12.79 -2.18 4.49
C LEU A 47 -13.84 -2.98 5.25
N ASP A 48 -14.01 -2.69 6.54
CA ASP A 48 -15.15 -3.13 7.31
C ASP A 48 -16.36 -2.24 7.03
N ASP A 49 -17.55 -2.75 7.33
CA ASP A 49 -18.78 -1.98 7.13
C ASP A 49 -18.74 -0.64 7.88
N GLY A 50 -19.00 0.44 7.14
CA GLY A 50 -19.02 1.79 7.69
C GLY A 50 -17.66 2.45 7.86
N GLU A 51 -16.55 1.75 7.55
CA GLU A 51 -15.22 2.37 7.57
C GLU A 51 -14.98 3.25 6.36
N THR A 52 -14.31 4.39 6.56
CA THR A 52 -13.67 5.11 5.47
C THR A 52 -12.39 4.38 5.02
N LYS A 53 -11.92 4.68 3.83
CA LYS A 53 -10.65 4.14 3.33
C LYS A 53 -9.49 4.46 4.27
N LYS A 54 -9.46 5.66 4.83
CA LYS A 54 -8.42 6.09 5.78
C LYS A 54 -8.48 5.31 7.10
N GLN A 55 -9.69 5.11 7.63
CA GLN A 55 -9.88 4.34 8.85
C GLN A 55 -9.42 2.89 8.66
N ALA A 56 -9.81 2.26 7.55
CA ALA A 56 -9.38 0.90 7.23
C ALA A 56 -7.86 0.81 7.09
N ALA A 57 -7.23 1.78 6.42
CA ALA A 57 -5.78 1.79 6.24
C ALA A 57 -5.03 1.89 7.58
N LEU A 58 -5.51 2.73 8.50
CA LEU A 58 -4.91 2.87 9.84
C LEU A 58 -5.13 1.63 10.70
N ARG A 59 -6.32 1.03 10.64
CA ARG A 59 -6.62 -0.21 11.37
C ARG A 59 -5.73 -1.36 10.89
N GLU A 60 -5.65 -1.55 9.58
CA GLU A 60 -4.82 -2.60 9.00
C GLU A 60 -3.33 -2.39 9.30
N LEU A 61 -2.87 -1.15 9.27
CA LEU A 61 -1.50 -0.82 9.64
C LEU A 61 -1.19 -1.24 11.09
N GLU A 62 -2.07 -0.91 12.01
CA GLU A 62 -1.90 -1.27 13.43
C GLU A 62 -1.96 -2.78 13.62
N GLU A 63 -2.94 -3.46 13.03
CA GLU A 63 -3.10 -4.92 13.12
C GLU A 63 -1.87 -5.66 12.57
N GLU A 64 -1.32 -5.22 11.46
CA GLU A 64 -0.24 -5.95 10.76
C GLU A 64 1.16 -5.52 11.18
N THR A 65 1.35 -4.33 11.74
CA THR A 65 2.70 -3.81 12.06
C THR A 65 2.86 -3.29 13.47
N GLY A 66 1.78 -3.06 14.20
CA GLY A 66 1.79 -2.39 15.49
C GLY A 66 1.94 -0.86 15.41
N LEU A 67 2.10 -0.31 14.22
CA LEU A 67 2.18 1.15 14.04
C LEU A 67 0.81 1.78 14.13
N THR A 68 0.71 2.90 14.85
CA THR A 68 -0.53 3.68 15.02
C THR A 68 -0.42 5.02 14.32
N SER A 69 -1.54 5.75 14.26
CA SER A 69 -1.56 7.10 13.70
C SER A 69 -0.58 8.06 14.38
N SER A 70 -0.27 7.82 15.66
CA SER A 70 0.71 8.63 16.41
C SER A 70 2.17 8.26 16.11
N SER A 71 2.41 7.11 15.48
CA SER A 71 3.74 6.62 15.12
C SER A 71 4.27 7.21 13.83
N ILE A 72 3.38 7.76 13.01
CA ILE A 72 3.67 8.19 11.64
C ILE A 72 3.17 9.61 11.37
N TRP A 73 3.81 10.27 10.42
CA TRP A 73 3.23 11.41 9.71
C TRP A 73 2.64 10.90 8.40
N THR A 74 1.35 11.09 8.20
CA THR A 74 0.69 10.76 6.93
C THR A 74 0.76 11.97 6.00
N ASP A 75 1.28 11.76 4.80
CA ASP A 75 1.37 12.82 3.80
C ASP A 75 -0.03 13.18 3.27
N PRO A 76 -0.51 14.41 3.53
CA PRO A 76 -1.87 14.81 3.11
C PRO A 76 -2.01 15.02 1.61
N GLU A 77 -0.89 15.09 0.88
CA GLU A 77 -0.89 15.36 -0.57
C GLU A 77 -0.70 14.09 -1.41
N PHE A 78 -0.63 12.93 -0.78
CA PHE A 78 -0.45 11.67 -1.50
C PHE A 78 -1.57 10.69 -1.22
N VAL A 79 -2.16 10.19 -2.29
CA VAL A 79 -2.99 8.99 -2.28
C VAL A 79 -2.77 8.26 -3.61
N PHE A 80 -2.65 6.95 -3.52
CA PHE A 80 -2.54 6.09 -4.68
C PHE A 80 -3.79 5.24 -4.78
N GLU A 81 -4.50 5.30 -5.90
CA GLU A 81 -5.67 4.47 -6.18
C GLU A 81 -5.39 3.63 -7.43
N HIS A 82 -5.62 2.32 -7.30
CA HIS A 82 -5.34 1.38 -8.36
C HIS A 82 -6.48 0.38 -8.47
N ARG A 83 -6.99 0.17 -9.67
CA ARG A 83 -8.08 -0.76 -9.95
C ARG A 83 -7.57 -1.93 -10.77
N TYR A 84 -7.97 -3.13 -10.37
CA TYR A 84 -7.62 -4.37 -11.08
C TYR A 84 -8.62 -5.46 -10.81
N TRP A 85 -8.67 -6.42 -11.72
CA TRP A 85 -9.59 -7.54 -11.61
C TRP A 85 -9.03 -8.61 -10.68
N VAL A 86 -9.90 -9.13 -9.81
CA VAL A 86 -9.58 -10.22 -8.89
C VAL A 86 -10.65 -11.30 -8.97
N THR A 87 -10.27 -12.53 -8.61
CA THR A 87 -11.21 -13.61 -8.38
C THR A 87 -11.51 -13.67 -6.90
N PRO A 88 -12.74 -13.36 -6.47
CA PRO A 88 -13.09 -13.40 -5.05
C PRO A 88 -12.91 -14.82 -4.48
N ARG A 89 -12.59 -14.88 -3.18
CA ARG A 89 -12.50 -16.16 -2.48
C ARG A 89 -13.87 -16.83 -2.38
N GLY A 90 -13.91 -18.16 -2.25
CA GLY A 90 -15.14 -18.92 -2.06
C GLY A 90 -15.75 -19.52 -3.33
N GLY A 91 -14.95 -19.72 -4.37
CA GLY A 91 -15.40 -20.41 -5.59
C GLY A 91 -16.26 -19.57 -6.52
N ALA A 92 -16.21 -18.26 -6.39
CA ALA A 92 -16.88 -17.37 -7.32
C ALA A 92 -16.34 -17.57 -8.74
N THR A 93 -17.23 -17.74 -9.71
CA THR A 93 -16.88 -17.93 -11.12
C THR A 93 -16.68 -16.60 -11.86
N LYS A 94 -17.07 -15.48 -11.25
CA LYS A 94 -16.96 -14.13 -11.83
C LYS A 94 -15.84 -13.36 -11.18
N ARG A 95 -15.08 -12.66 -12.00
CA ARG A 95 -14.09 -11.69 -11.53
C ARG A 95 -14.80 -10.47 -10.93
N ALA A 96 -14.18 -9.87 -9.94
CA ALA A 96 -14.63 -8.62 -9.34
C ALA A 96 -13.58 -7.52 -9.58
N LEU A 97 -14.04 -6.29 -9.79
CA LEU A 97 -13.15 -5.15 -9.86
C LEU A 97 -12.80 -4.70 -8.45
N LYS A 98 -11.52 -4.69 -8.14
CA LYS A 98 -10.99 -4.26 -6.85
C LYS A 98 -10.37 -2.88 -6.98
N GLU A 99 -10.65 -2.02 -6.00
CA GLU A 99 -9.96 -0.75 -5.81
C GLU A 99 -9.05 -0.84 -4.59
N LEU A 100 -7.77 -0.60 -4.80
CA LEU A 100 -6.76 -0.50 -3.76
C LEU A 100 -6.40 0.96 -3.54
N THR A 101 -6.47 1.43 -2.30
CA THR A 101 -6.08 2.78 -1.90
C THR A 101 -4.92 2.72 -0.94
N ILE A 102 -3.80 3.35 -1.28
CA ILE A 102 -2.59 3.38 -0.46
C ILE A 102 -2.24 4.81 -0.09
N TYR A 103 -2.10 5.03 1.21
CA TYR A 103 -1.58 6.27 1.78
C TYR A 103 -0.09 6.17 2.04
N LEU A 104 0.57 7.31 2.11
CA LEU A 104 2.00 7.42 2.34
C LEU A 104 2.24 7.91 3.77
N GLY A 105 3.03 7.18 4.54
CA GLY A 105 3.38 7.52 5.89
C GLY A 105 4.87 7.46 6.14
N PHE A 106 5.35 8.29 7.07
CA PHE A 106 6.76 8.37 7.45
C PHE A 106 6.87 8.15 8.94
N LEU A 107 7.74 7.22 9.39
CA LEU A 107 7.98 7.02 10.80
C LEU A 107 8.53 8.30 11.45
N LEU A 108 7.91 8.71 12.55
CA LEU A 108 8.37 9.85 13.34
C LEU A 108 9.59 9.49 14.18
N GLN A 109 9.66 8.23 14.63
CA GLN A 109 10.79 7.68 15.38
C GLN A 109 11.02 6.24 14.93
N ASP A 110 12.25 5.78 14.98
CA ASP A 110 12.55 4.39 14.67
C ASP A 110 11.86 3.46 15.68
N ARG A 111 11.25 2.41 15.15
CA ARG A 111 10.36 1.54 15.91
C ARG A 111 10.33 0.13 15.32
N ALA A 112 10.29 -0.87 16.20
CA ALA A 112 10.16 -2.26 15.79
C ALA A 112 8.78 -2.52 15.18
N ILE A 113 8.76 -3.36 14.15
CA ILE A 113 7.53 -3.82 13.48
C ILE A 113 7.08 -5.12 14.14
N GLU A 114 5.82 -5.17 14.55
CA GLU A 114 5.20 -6.35 15.18
C GLU A 114 4.30 -7.04 14.14
N CYS A 115 4.83 -8.08 13.49
CA CYS A 115 4.08 -8.86 12.50
C CYS A 115 3.16 -9.88 13.18
N THR A 116 1.87 -9.82 12.91
CA THR A 116 0.88 -10.74 13.47
C THR A 116 0.34 -11.74 12.45
N GLU A 117 0.13 -11.32 11.21
CA GLU A 117 -0.50 -12.14 10.16
C GLU A 117 0.42 -12.48 8.99
N HIS A 118 1.56 -11.79 8.89
CA HIS A 118 2.55 -12.03 7.83
C HIS A 118 3.71 -12.86 8.35
N LEU A 119 4.42 -13.53 7.42
CA LEU A 119 5.60 -14.32 7.73
C LEU A 119 6.82 -13.49 8.14
N GLY A 120 6.70 -12.17 8.04
CA GLY A 120 7.75 -11.24 8.40
C GLY A 120 7.63 -9.93 7.64
N HIS A 121 8.65 -9.13 7.78
CA HIS A 121 8.73 -7.83 7.12
C HIS A 121 10.17 -7.56 6.68
N GLN A 122 10.33 -6.58 5.78
CA GLN A 122 11.66 -6.12 5.38
C GLN A 122 11.60 -4.63 5.06
N TRP A 123 12.63 -3.91 5.49
CA TRP A 123 12.90 -2.56 5.07
C TRP A 123 13.76 -2.60 3.80
N TRP A 124 13.24 -2.00 2.74
CA TRP A 124 13.88 -1.94 1.44
C TRP A 124 14.51 -0.57 1.23
N ASN A 125 15.73 -0.52 0.73
CA ASN A 125 16.36 0.74 0.38
C ASN A 125 15.60 1.43 -0.75
N TRP A 126 15.38 2.73 -0.60
CA TRP A 126 14.80 3.54 -1.67
C TRP A 126 15.84 3.77 -2.77
N ALA A 127 15.67 3.14 -3.89
CA ALA A 127 16.57 3.19 -5.04
C ALA A 127 15.80 2.94 -6.33
N PRO A 128 14.93 3.88 -6.77
CA PRO A 128 14.14 3.69 -7.98
C PRO A 128 15.03 3.60 -9.23
N PRO A 129 14.62 2.84 -10.26
CA PRO A 129 13.35 2.11 -10.37
C PRO A 129 13.39 0.78 -9.61
N HIS A 130 12.23 0.39 -9.10
CA HIS A 130 12.06 -0.88 -8.38
C HIS A 130 11.32 -1.90 -9.24
N ARG A 131 11.71 -3.18 -9.10
CA ARG A 131 11.05 -4.32 -9.74
C ARG A 131 10.82 -5.41 -8.69
N ILE A 132 9.68 -5.30 -7.99
CA ILE A 132 9.35 -6.15 -6.86
C ILE A 132 8.07 -6.94 -7.14
N GLN A 133 7.00 -6.26 -7.51
CA GLN A 133 5.73 -6.86 -7.83
C GLN A 133 4.99 -5.94 -8.81
N VAL A 134 4.75 -6.49 -10.00
CA VAL A 134 4.28 -5.73 -11.18
C VAL A 134 2.88 -5.17 -11.00
N GLN A 135 1.99 -5.89 -10.30
CA GLN A 135 0.57 -5.56 -10.26
C GLN A 135 0.28 -4.30 -9.47
N THR A 136 0.87 -4.13 -8.30
CA THR A 136 0.53 -3.05 -7.37
C THR A 136 1.73 -2.31 -6.81
N ILE A 137 2.78 -3.01 -6.39
CA ILE A 137 3.93 -2.39 -5.70
C ILE A 137 4.74 -1.52 -6.66
N ASP A 138 5.09 -2.03 -7.83
CA ASP A 138 5.91 -1.28 -8.77
C ASP A 138 5.21 -0.01 -9.26
N PRO A 139 3.91 -0.03 -9.65
CA PRO A 139 3.19 1.20 -9.98
C PRO A 139 3.08 2.18 -8.82
N LEU A 140 2.88 1.67 -7.59
CA LEU A 140 2.86 2.51 -6.39
C LEU A 140 4.19 3.23 -6.19
N LEU A 141 5.30 2.52 -6.28
CA LEU A 141 6.64 3.10 -6.08
C LEU A 141 7.00 4.11 -7.17
N GLU A 142 6.55 3.90 -8.40
CA GLU A 142 6.67 4.90 -9.47
C GLU A 142 5.89 6.17 -9.14
N SER A 143 4.67 6.02 -8.62
CA SER A 143 3.84 7.15 -8.20
C SER A 143 4.49 7.93 -7.05
N VAL A 144 5.07 7.21 -6.08
CA VAL A 144 5.81 7.82 -4.97
C VAL A 144 7.05 8.57 -5.48
N ASP A 145 7.78 8.00 -6.41
CA ASP A 145 8.96 8.65 -6.99
C ASP A 145 8.60 9.99 -7.63
N ARG A 146 7.54 10.02 -8.43
CA ARG A 146 7.04 11.27 -9.02
C ARG A 146 6.61 12.28 -7.95
N HIS A 147 5.96 11.82 -6.89
CA HIS A 147 5.55 12.66 -5.77
C HIS A 147 6.75 13.25 -5.03
N LEU A 148 7.75 12.45 -4.72
CA LEU A 148 8.98 12.91 -4.06
C LEU A 148 9.72 13.96 -4.91
N GLN A 149 9.68 13.87 -6.22
CA GLN A 149 10.27 14.87 -7.09
C GLN A 149 9.57 16.23 -7.01
N ARG A 150 8.29 16.26 -6.63
CA ARG A 150 7.46 17.46 -6.60
C ARG A 150 7.23 18.01 -5.19
N SER A 151 7.31 17.18 -4.17
CA SER A 151 7.01 17.55 -2.78
C SER A 151 8.26 17.80 -1.98
N ALA A 152 8.55 19.07 -1.69
CA ALA A 152 9.66 19.45 -0.81
C ALA A 152 9.45 18.90 0.61
N THR A 153 8.21 18.88 1.09
CA THR A 153 7.88 18.34 2.42
C THR A 153 8.18 16.85 2.51
N ALA A 154 7.75 16.06 1.54
CA ALA A 154 8.02 14.62 1.52
C ALA A 154 9.53 14.34 1.44
N ARG A 155 10.27 15.06 0.57
CA ARG A 155 11.74 14.95 0.54
C ARG A 155 12.39 15.27 1.87
N SER A 156 11.91 16.31 2.55
CA SER A 156 12.41 16.69 3.86
C SER A 156 12.21 15.59 4.91
N MET A 157 11.07 14.92 4.88
CA MET A 157 10.78 13.79 5.78
C MET A 157 11.77 12.64 5.59
N LEU A 158 12.29 12.45 4.39
CA LEU A 158 13.30 11.43 4.07
C LEU A 158 14.73 11.97 4.06
N LYS A 159 14.93 13.21 4.43
CA LYS A 159 16.25 13.88 4.38
C LYS A 159 16.90 13.83 3.00
N LEU A 160 16.07 13.85 1.96
CA LEU A 160 16.52 13.97 0.58
C LEU A 160 16.76 15.45 0.26
N GLY A 161 17.90 15.72 -0.35
CA GLY A 161 18.27 17.08 -0.74
C GLY A 161 17.46 17.66 -1.90
#